data_768a049064e4e558efc4fd4a1cb5951d
#
_entry.id   768a049064e4e558efc4fd4a1cb5951d
#
_cell.length_a   1.000
_cell.length_b   1.000
_cell.length_c   1.000
_cell.angle_alpha   90.00
_cell.angle_beta   90.00
_cell.angle_gamma   90.00
#
_symmetry.space_group_name_H-M   'P 1'
#
loop_
_entity.id
_entity.type
_entity.pdbx_description
1 polymer ?
#
loop_
_entity_poly.entity_id
_entity_poly.type
_entity_poly.pdbx_seq_one_letter_code
_entity_poly.pdbx_strand_id
1 'polypeptide(L)'
;MLFRSKGETHFRDIDVEWVEERPGGKLSKRFPATGIIFRETPGSYDYSWHPAPRRQYIINLDGAVEITASDGEKRVIGPGEVFLVEDVHGKGHFSKAVGGKMRHSIFVPIE
;
A
#
# COMPACT_ATOMS: atom_id res chain seq x y z
N MET A 1 5.31 4.02 0.82
CA MET A 1 4.59 4.78 -0.23
C MET A 1 5.11 4.41 -1.60
N LEU A 2 4.23 4.18 -2.54
CA LEU A 2 4.57 3.92 -3.94
C LEU A 2 4.01 5.06 -4.79
N PHE A 3 4.87 5.76 -5.52
CA PHE A 3 4.48 6.91 -6.31
C PHE A 3 5.15 6.89 -7.68
N ARG A 4 4.65 7.71 -8.61
CA ARG A 4 5.21 7.83 -9.95
C ARG A 4 5.93 9.16 -10.12
N SER A 5 7.13 9.12 -10.71
CA SER A 5 7.93 10.30 -11.06
C SER A 5 8.67 10.03 -12.36
N LYS A 6 8.61 10.95 -13.31
CA LYS A 6 9.29 10.83 -14.61
C LYS A 6 8.94 9.52 -15.35
N GLY A 7 7.68 9.07 -15.25
CA GLY A 7 7.23 7.84 -15.88
C GLY A 7 7.59 6.56 -15.14
N GLU A 8 8.41 6.62 -14.09
CA GLU A 8 8.81 5.46 -13.29
C GLU A 8 8.12 5.45 -11.93
N THR A 9 7.93 4.24 -11.39
CA THR A 9 7.38 4.03 -10.05
C THR A 9 8.51 3.89 -9.06
N HIS A 10 8.38 4.53 -7.91
CA HIS A 10 9.40 4.56 -6.86
C HIS A 10 8.78 4.29 -5.49
N PHE A 11 9.59 3.71 -4.59
CA PHE A 11 9.25 3.61 -3.17
C PHE A 11 9.86 4.78 -2.41
N ARG A 12 9.15 5.19 -1.36
CA ARG A 12 9.63 6.17 -0.41
C ARG A 12 9.03 5.87 0.96
N ASP A 13 9.84 6.00 2.00
CA ASP A 13 9.33 5.96 3.35
C ASP A 13 8.74 7.32 3.71
N ILE A 14 7.61 7.32 4.39
CA ILE A 14 6.98 8.53 4.90
C ILE A 14 6.67 8.34 6.37
N ASP A 15 6.89 9.40 7.14
CA ASP A 15 6.56 9.43 8.55
C ASP A 15 5.22 10.12 8.74
N VAL A 16 4.43 9.60 9.68
CA VAL A 16 3.18 10.25 10.06
C VAL A 16 3.50 11.34 11.08
N GLU A 17 3.09 12.54 10.79
CA GLU A 17 3.24 13.66 11.72
C GLU A 17 2.19 13.58 12.82
N TRP A 18 2.63 13.57 14.07
CA TRP A 18 1.75 13.62 15.22
C TRP A 18 1.44 15.08 15.55
N VAL A 19 0.18 15.46 15.47
CA VAL A 19 -0.26 16.86 15.65
C VAL A 19 -1.00 17.08 16.95
N GLU A 20 -1.39 16.03 17.65
CA GLU A 20 -2.13 16.11 18.90
C GLU A 20 -1.70 14.98 19.81
N GLU A 21 -1.66 15.26 21.12
CA GLU A 21 -1.36 14.23 22.12
C GLU A 21 -2.49 14.24 23.15
N ARG A 22 -3.02 13.06 23.45
CA ARG A 22 -4.08 12.83 24.43
C ARG A 22 -3.71 11.66 25.34
N PRO A 23 -4.43 11.44 26.45
CA PRO A 23 -4.15 10.28 27.31
C PRO A 23 -4.15 8.95 26.59
N GLY A 24 -4.91 8.81 25.48
CA GLY A 24 -4.95 7.59 24.67
C GLY A 24 -3.81 7.46 23.66
N GLY A 25 -2.97 8.48 23.49
CA GLY A 25 -1.83 8.44 22.57
C GLY A 25 -1.70 9.69 21.72
N LYS A 26 -0.83 9.57 20.71
CA LYS A 26 -0.59 10.63 19.74
C LYS A 26 -1.47 10.44 18.51
N LEU A 27 -1.93 11.53 17.95
CA LEU A 27 -2.82 11.52 16.80
C LEU A 27 -2.26 12.34 15.66
N SER A 28 -2.39 11.81 14.45
CA SER A 28 -2.18 12.58 13.23
C SER A 28 -3.37 13.51 12.98
N LYS A 29 -3.24 14.42 12.01
CA LYS A 29 -4.41 15.09 11.46
C LYS A 29 -5.34 14.06 10.84
N ARG A 30 -6.59 14.41 10.61
CA ARG A 30 -7.54 13.56 9.89
C ARG A 30 -7.25 13.65 8.40
N PHE A 31 -6.93 12.51 7.78
CA PHE A 31 -6.76 12.43 6.34
C PHE A 31 -8.10 12.10 5.70
N PRO A 32 -8.48 12.77 4.60
CA PRO A 32 -9.74 12.46 3.93
C PRO A 32 -9.67 11.10 3.26
N ALA A 33 -10.78 10.38 3.27
CA ALA A 33 -10.93 9.08 2.61
C ALA A 33 -12.35 9.00 2.04
N THR A 34 -12.49 8.23 0.96
CA THR A 34 -13.78 8.10 0.25
C THR A 34 -14.50 6.79 0.56
N GLY A 35 -13.85 5.87 1.25
CA GLY A 35 -14.48 4.61 1.62
C GLY A 35 -13.50 3.63 2.25
N ILE A 36 -13.97 2.40 2.44
CA ILE A 36 -13.17 1.31 2.98
C ILE A 36 -13.56 0.02 2.26
N ILE A 37 -12.56 -0.77 1.88
CA ILE A 37 -12.74 -2.05 1.19
C ILE A 37 -12.02 -3.13 1.98
N PHE A 38 -12.72 -4.21 2.30
CA PHE A 38 -12.11 -5.40 2.89
C PHE A 38 -11.75 -6.37 1.77
N ARG A 39 -10.53 -6.93 1.83
CA ARG A 39 -10.05 -7.79 0.75
C ARG A 39 -9.37 -9.03 1.30
N GLU A 40 -9.72 -10.18 0.70
CA GLU A 40 -9.04 -11.45 0.90
C GLU A 40 -8.28 -11.78 -0.39
N THR A 41 -6.98 -12.00 -0.29
CA THR A 41 -6.12 -12.28 -1.44
C THR A 41 -5.53 -13.67 -1.28
N PRO A 42 -5.71 -14.57 -2.29
CA PRO A 42 -5.21 -15.94 -2.19
C PRO A 42 -3.69 -16.00 -2.17
N GLY A 43 -3.13 -17.08 -1.61
CA GLY A 43 -1.69 -17.29 -1.55
C GLY A 43 -1.04 -17.53 -2.91
N SER A 44 -1.84 -17.77 -3.96
CA SER A 44 -1.37 -17.90 -5.34
C SER A 44 -1.30 -16.57 -6.07
N TYR A 45 -1.62 -15.46 -5.40
CA TYR A 45 -1.67 -14.14 -6.01
C TYR A 45 -0.33 -13.76 -6.64
N ASP A 46 -0.38 -13.41 -7.91
CA ASP A 46 0.76 -13.00 -8.71
C ASP A 46 0.24 -12.11 -9.82
N TYR A 47 0.35 -10.79 -9.60
CA TYR A 47 -0.22 -9.82 -10.53
C TYR A 47 0.89 -9.06 -11.22
N SER A 48 0.98 -9.24 -12.52
CA SER A 48 1.95 -8.59 -13.39
C SER A 48 1.82 -7.07 -13.37
N TRP A 49 2.69 -6.39 -14.09
CA TRP A 49 2.74 -4.93 -14.13
C TRP A 49 1.37 -4.30 -14.33
N HIS A 50 0.97 -3.46 -13.40
CA HIS A 50 -0.31 -2.76 -13.44
C HIS A 50 -0.21 -1.49 -12.59
N PRO A 51 -0.91 -0.41 -12.98
CA PRO A 51 -1.04 0.75 -12.12
C PRO A 51 -2.05 0.48 -11.01
N ALA A 52 -2.01 1.26 -9.94
CA ALA A 52 -3.05 1.21 -8.93
C ALA A 52 -4.38 1.69 -9.53
N PRO A 53 -5.52 1.04 -9.21
CA PRO A 53 -6.81 1.47 -9.74
C PRO A 53 -7.23 2.85 -9.25
N ARG A 54 -6.70 3.25 -8.10
CA ARG A 54 -6.97 4.53 -7.45
C ARG A 54 -5.89 4.80 -6.42
N ARG A 55 -5.78 6.06 -5.99
CA ARG A 55 -4.92 6.39 -4.85
C ARG A 55 -5.58 5.85 -3.59
N GLN A 56 -4.82 5.09 -2.81
CA GLN A 56 -5.39 4.43 -1.62
C GLN A 56 -4.30 3.99 -0.65
N TYR A 57 -4.69 3.92 0.63
CA TYR A 57 -3.89 3.23 1.63
C TYR A 57 -4.25 1.75 1.63
N ILE A 58 -3.25 0.91 1.85
CA ILE A 58 -3.41 -0.53 2.04
C ILE A 58 -2.85 -0.87 3.40
N ILE A 59 -3.66 -1.54 4.22
CA ILE A 59 -3.27 -1.98 5.56
C ILE A 59 -3.31 -3.50 5.55
N ASN A 60 -2.16 -4.15 5.69
CA ASN A 60 -2.12 -5.61 5.80
C ASN A 60 -2.39 -6.02 7.23
N LEU A 61 -3.36 -6.92 7.41
CA LEU A 61 -3.75 -7.45 8.72
C LEU A 61 -2.95 -8.71 9.05
N ASP A 62 -2.82 -9.60 8.06
CA ASP A 62 -2.02 -10.82 8.14
C ASP A 62 -1.37 -11.07 6.79
N GLY A 63 -0.36 -11.91 6.74
CA GLY A 63 0.36 -12.19 5.51
C GLY A 63 1.14 -10.99 4.99
N ALA A 64 1.80 -11.18 3.86
CA ALA A 64 2.64 -10.16 3.27
C ALA A 64 2.49 -10.13 1.75
N VAL A 65 2.84 -9.02 1.12
CA VAL A 65 2.90 -8.87 -0.32
C VAL A 65 4.28 -8.35 -0.72
N GLU A 66 4.86 -8.90 -1.77
CA GLU A 66 6.07 -8.37 -2.36
C GLU A 66 5.68 -7.46 -3.52
N ILE A 67 6.15 -6.24 -3.50
CA ILE A 67 5.86 -5.25 -4.53
C ILE A 67 7.17 -4.84 -5.19
N THR A 68 7.19 -4.87 -6.53
CA THR A 68 8.32 -4.41 -7.33
C THR A 68 7.90 -3.13 -8.05
N ALA A 69 8.61 -2.05 -7.80
CA ALA A 69 8.43 -0.80 -8.53
C ALA A 69 9.06 -0.89 -9.92
N SER A 70 8.66 -0.02 -10.83
CA SER A 70 9.18 -0.06 -12.19
C SER A 70 10.66 0.34 -12.26
N ASP A 71 11.19 0.99 -11.23
CA ASP A 71 12.63 1.29 -11.12
C ASP A 71 13.48 0.08 -10.69
N GLY A 72 12.83 -1.06 -10.42
CA GLY A 72 13.50 -2.31 -10.03
C GLY A 72 13.57 -2.57 -8.53
N GLU A 73 13.25 -1.60 -7.70
CA GLU A 73 13.26 -1.79 -6.24
C GLU A 73 12.12 -2.70 -5.82
N LYS A 74 12.40 -3.61 -4.87
CA LYS A 74 11.41 -4.52 -4.29
C LYS A 74 11.27 -4.26 -2.80
N ARG A 75 10.05 -4.32 -2.31
CA ARG A 75 9.77 -4.27 -0.87
C ARG A 75 8.72 -5.29 -0.50
N VAL A 76 8.88 -5.88 0.67
CA VAL A 76 7.87 -6.74 1.29
C VAL A 76 7.11 -5.93 2.31
N ILE A 77 5.79 -5.85 2.11
CA ILE A 77 4.89 -5.16 3.04
C ILE A 77 4.21 -6.23 3.88
N GLY A 78 4.58 -6.27 5.16
CA GLY A 78 4.13 -7.30 6.09
C GLY A 78 2.89 -6.93 6.89
N PRO A 79 2.49 -7.83 7.82
CA PRO A 79 1.36 -7.57 8.70
C PRO A 79 1.56 -6.31 9.53
N GLY A 80 0.50 -5.52 9.69
CA GLY A 80 0.52 -4.29 10.47
C GLY A 80 1.16 -3.10 9.76
N GLU A 81 1.69 -3.30 8.56
CA GLU A 81 2.28 -2.20 7.79
C GLU A 81 1.24 -1.49 6.95
N VAL A 82 1.37 -0.17 6.86
CA VAL A 82 0.51 0.69 6.05
C VAL A 82 1.28 1.13 4.81
N PHE A 83 0.63 1.00 3.66
CA PHE A 83 1.23 1.28 2.37
C PHE A 83 0.33 2.25 1.58
N LEU A 84 0.89 3.38 1.15
CA LEU A 84 0.15 4.34 0.32
C LEU A 84 0.52 4.12 -1.15
N VAL A 85 -0.48 3.87 -1.99
CA VAL A 85 -0.31 3.62 -3.42
C VAL A 85 -0.83 4.81 -4.19
N GLU A 86 0.03 5.39 -5.03
CA GLU A 86 -0.32 6.57 -5.84
C GLU A 86 0.05 6.41 -7.31
N ASP A 87 0.55 5.26 -7.75
CA ASP A 87 0.97 5.01 -9.12
C ASP A 87 -0.20 4.62 -10.03
N VAL A 88 -1.13 5.55 -10.23
CA VAL A 88 -2.39 5.31 -10.95
C VAL A 88 -2.25 5.34 -12.46
N HIS A 89 -1.07 5.67 -13.00
CA HIS A 89 -0.80 5.74 -14.43
C HIS A 89 0.53 5.08 -14.78
N GLY A 90 0.70 4.72 -16.05
CA GLY A 90 1.95 4.16 -16.56
C GLY A 90 2.09 2.68 -16.28
N LYS A 91 3.32 2.20 -16.18
CA LYS A 91 3.64 0.78 -15.98
C LYS A 91 3.17 0.27 -14.63
N GLY A 92 3.20 1.13 -13.60
CA GLY A 92 2.79 0.77 -12.26
C GLY A 92 3.80 -0.12 -11.57
N HIS A 93 3.30 -1.18 -10.94
CA HIS A 93 4.10 -2.09 -10.13
C HIS A 93 3.69 -3.53 -10.38
N PHE A 94 4.52 -4.45 -9.89
CA PHE A 94 4.29 -5.88 -9.90
C PHE A 94 4.07 -6.32 -8.46
N SER A 95 3.07 -7.15 -8.20
CA SER A 95 2.78 -7.62 -6.84
C SER A 95 2.51 -9.10 -6.79
N LYS A 96 3.00 -9.76 -5.74
CA LYS A 96 2.76 -11.20 -5.53
C LYS A 96 2.72 -11.55 -4.05
N ALA A 97 2.01 -12.64 -3.74
CA ALA A 97 1.97 -13.19 -2.39
C ALA A 97 3.34 -13.66 -1.94
N VAL A 98 3.59 -13.63 -0.64
CA VAL A 98 4.82 -14.10 -0.02
C VAL A 98 4.53 -15.43 0.66
N GLY A 99 5.36 -16.43 0.38
CA GLY A 99 5.29 -17.73 1.04
C GLY A 99 4.03 -18.54 0.74
N GLY A 100 3.30 -18.22 -0.33
CA GLY A 100 2.07 -18.93 -0.69
C GLY A 100 0.94 -18.78 0.31
N LYS A 101 0.96 -17.75 1.14
CA LYS A 101 -0.03 -17.53 2.20
C LYS A 101 -1.13 -16.57 1.77
N MET A 102 -2.36 -16.86 2.20
CA MET A 102 -3.49 -15.95 2.06
C MET A 102 -3.24 -14.68 2.86
N ARG A 103 -3.73 -13.56 2.35
CA ARG A 103 -3.58 -12.25 2.97
C ARG A 103 -4.94 -11.57 3.12
N HIS A 104 -5.18 -11.00 4.29
CA HIS A 104 -6.33 -10.15 4.56
C HIS A 104 -5.87 -8.71 4.68
N SER A 105 -6.55 -7.81 4.00
CA SER A 105 -6.16 -6.40 3.91
C SER A 105 -7.36 -5.49 3.99
N ILE A 106 -7.11 -4.25 4.40
CA ILE A 106 -8.09 -3.17 4.33
C ILE A 106 -7.53 -2.14 3.35
N PHE A 107 -8.34 -1.78 2.35
CA PHE A 107 -8.01 -0.74 1.38
C PHE A 107 -8.83 0.50 1.71
N VAL A 108 -8.19 1.64 1.81
CA VAL A 108 -8.84 2.90 2.13
C VAL A 108 -8.61 3.87 0.96
N PRO A 109 -9.54 3.91 -0.01
CA PRO A 109 -9.46 4.86 -1.12
C PRO A 109 -9.51 6.30 -0.62
N ILE A 110 -8.71 7.17 -1.26
CA ILE A 110 -8.65 8.58 -0.92
C ILE A 110 -9.10 9.50 -2.05
N GLU A 111 -9.56 8.90 -3.15
CA GLU A 111 -10.18 9.63 -4.25
C GLU A 111 -11.20 8.77 -5.01
#